data_21d0111d6aef8498905c368df46f9760
#
_entry.id   21d0111d6aef8498905c368df46f9760
#
_cell.length_a   1.000
_cell.length_b   1.000
_cell.length_c   1.000
_cell.angle_alpha   90.00
_cell.angle_beta   90.00
_cell.angle_gamma   90.00
#
_symmetry.space_group_name_H-M   'P 1'
#
loop_
_entity.id
_entity.type
_entity.pdbx_description
1 polymer ?
#
loop_
_entity_poly.entity_id
_entity_poly.type
_entity_poly.pdbx_seq_one_letter_code
_entity_poly.pdbx_strand_id
1 'polypeptide(L)'
;MKKVILMMLSVLLLTACLSSEERAARQAEALKMLKASIGNQKYRINITEMTPKRGVSNPVMGRWLKIEGNMVDCSLPYVGRDDIPHMKTRGEIRMDSKLEFRTEAQNYVLQYQPKKACGVITFKVDYQSGEYKFYINVDKSGSARIRVTPDDRDYIDYEGTVSPL
;
A
#
# COMPACT_ATOMS: atom_id res chain seq x y z
N MET A 1 15.19 14.12 52.27
CA MET A 1 14.42 14.53 51.10
C MET A 1 15.19 14.38 49.78
N LYS A 2 16.40 14.94 49.63
CA LYS A 2 17.21 14.83 48.38
C LYS A 2 17.50 13.36 47.92
N LYS A 3 17.79 12.46 48.87
CA LYS A 3 18.06 11.01 48.56
C LYS A 3 16.84 10.26 48.05
N VAL A 4 15.63 10.60 48.49
CA VAL A 4 14.36 9.97 48.05
C VAL A 4 14.01 10.46 46.64
N ILE A 5 14.24 11.74 46.36
CA ILE A 5 14.02 12.30 45.00
C ILE A 5 14.97 11.66 43.97
N LEU A 6 16.24 11.45 44.37
CA LEU A 6 17.23 10.80 43.48
C LEU A 6 16.87 9.35 43.21
N MET A 7 16.33 8.63 44.20
CA MET A 7 15.89 7.24 44.04
C MET A 7 14.64 7.12 43.18
N MET A 8 13.68 8.05 43.31
CA MET A 8 12.52 8.09 42.39
C MET A 8 12.90 8.45 40.95
N LEU A 9 13.87 9.33 40.76
CA LEU A 9 14.34 9.69 39.42
C LEU A 9 15.03 8.50 38.69
N SER A 10 15.79 7.67 39.45
CA SER A 10 16.44 6.46 38.88
C SER A 10 15.46 5.40 38.47
N VAL A 11 14.35 5.21 39.21
CA VAL A 11 13.30 4.25 38.87
C VAL A 11 12.54 4.67 37.61
N LEU A 12 12.29 5.97 37.43
CA LEU A 12 11.66 6.53 36.23
C LEU A 12 12.53 6.35 34.96
N LEU A 13 13.84 6.43 35.09
CA LEU A 13 14.76 6.21 33.96
C LEU A 13 14.83 4.74 33.54
N LEU A 14 14.73 3.81 34.48
CA LEU A 14 14.72 2.36 34.19
C LEU A 14 13.44 1.90 33.48
N THR A 15 12.28 2.47 33.84
CA THR A 15 11.01 2.15 33.17
C THR A 15 10.94 2.71 31.74
N ALA A 16 11.60 3.85 31.45
CA ALA A 16 11.69 4.40 30.12
C ALA A 16 12.55 3.55 29.16
N CYS A 17 13.64 2.95 29.67
CA CYS A 17 14.49 2.04 28.86
C CYS A 17 13.77 0.72 28.52
N LEU A 18 13.06 0.12 29.47
CA LEU A 18 12.27 -1.08 29.22
C LEU A 18 11.21 -0.89 28.13
N SER A 19 10.59 0.30 28.06
CA SER A 19 9.60 0.63 27.03
C SER A 19 10.19 0.76 25.61
N SER A 20 11.44 1.13 25.48
CA SER A 20 12.11 1.29 24.17
C SER A 20 12.52 -0.07 23.57
N GLU A 21 13.02 -0.99 24.38
CA GLU A 21 13.39 -2.34 23.93
C GLU A 21 12.14 -3.15 23.52
N GLU A 22 11.08 -3.07 24.31
CA GLU A 22 9.82 -3.73 23.99
C GLU A 22 9.20 -3.19 22.68
N ARG A 23 9.26 -1.89 22.45
CA ARG A 23 8.82 -1.29 21.18
C ARG A 23 9.67 -1.77 19.99
N ALA A 24 10.99 -1.83 20.15
CA ALA A 24 11.89 -2.33 19.11
C ALA A 24 11.62 -3.81 18.79
N ALA A 25 11.40 -4.65 19.80
CA ALA A 25 11.06 -6.05 19.63
C ALA A 25 9.73 -6.24 18.88
N ARG A 26 8.69 -5.50 19.27
CA ARG A 26 7.38 -5.53 18.59
C ARG A 26 7.48 -5.05 17.13
N GLN A 27 8.26 -4.02 16.86
CA GLN A 27 8.49 -3.54 15.48
C GLN A 27 9.23 -4.59 14.64
N ALA A 28 10.22 -5.27 15.19
CA ALA A 28 10.95 -6.32 14.50
C ALA A 28 10.04 -7.52 14.18
N GLU A 29 9.18 -7.90 15.11
CA GLU A 29 8.20 -8.97 14.90
C GLU A 29 7.16 -8.58 13.85
N ALA A 30 6.59 -7.38 13.93
CA ALA A 30 5.65 -6.87 12.94
C ALA A 30 6.26 -6.84 11.53
N LEU A 31 7.52 -6.41 11.40
CA LEU A 31 8.24 -6.43 10.13
C LEU A 31 8.46 -7.86 9.61
N LYS A 32 8.75 -8.82 10.50
CA LYS A 32 8.89 -10.23 10.12
C LYS A 32 7.57 -10.78 9.58
N MET A 33 6.48 -10.53 10.27
CA MET A 33 5.14 -10.95 9.81
C MET A 33 4.74 -10.30 8.49
N LEU A 34 5.01 -9.01 8.33
CA LEU A 34 4.77 -8.28 7.08
C LEU A 34 5.54 -8.91 5.90
N LYS A 35 6.84 -9.17 6.08
CA LYS A 35 7.65 -9.82 5.04
C LYS A 35 7.14 -11.22 4.70
N ALA A 36 6.73 -11.99 5.70
CA ALA A 36 6.17 -13.31 5.50
C ALA A 36 4.84 -13.25 4.73
N SER A 37 3.95 -12.33 5.07
CA SER A 37 2.66 -12.18 4.39
C SER A 37 2.82 -11.77 2.93
N ILE A 38 3.74 -10.84 2.64
CA ILE A 38 4.05 -10.42 1.27
C ILE A 38 4.69 -11.59 0.48
N GLY A 39 5.66 -12.29 1.09
CA GLY A 39 6.33 -13.44 0.46
C GLY A 39 5.38 -14.59 0.17
N ASN A 40 4.41 -14.82 1.05
CA ASN A 40 3.39 -15.85 0.88
C ASN A 40 2.18 -15.37 0.03
N GLN A 41 2.20 -14.14 -0.48
CA GLN A 41 1.11 -13.53 -1.25
C GLN A 41 -0.23 -13.58 -0.48
N LYS A 42 -0.21 -13.26 0.83
CA LYS A 42 -1.39 -13.23 1.70
C LYS A 42 -1.43 -11.94 2.49
N TYR A 43 -1.91 -10.87 1.84
CA TYR A 43 -1.96 -9.56 2.45
C TYR A 43 -3.06 -8.69 1.84
N ARG A 44 -3.44 -7.66 2.58
CA ARG A 44 -4.35 -6.61 2.17
C ARG A 44 -3.68 -5.25 2.34
N ILE A 45 -3.87 -4.37 1.38
CA ILE A 45 -3.49 -2.95 1.48
C ILE A 45 -4.78 -2.16 1.67
N ASN A 46 -4.91 -1.53 2.83
CA ASN A 46 -6.01 -0.61 3.11
C ASN A 46 -5.62 0.77 2.58
N ILE A 47 -6.40 1.30 1.67
CA ILE A 47 -6.11 2.56 0.98
C ILE A 47 -6.57 3.73 1.85
N THR A 48 -5.70 4.73 2.00
CA THR A 48 -5.94 5.95 2.77
C THR A 48 -6.02 7.19 1.90
N GLU A 49 -5.29 7.19 0.77
CA GLU A 49 -5.22 8.33 -0.14
C GLU A 49 -5.20 7.89 -1.60
N MET A 50 -5.69 8.74 -2.48
CA MET A 50 -5.67 8.60 -3.92
C MET A 50 -5.18 9.91 -4.56
N THR A 51 -4.24 9.82 -5.49
CA THR A 51 -3.71 10.96 -6.24
C THR A 51 -3.83 10.68 -7.73
N PRO A 52 -4.79 11.30 -8.44
CA PRO A 52 -4.88 11.22 -9.89
C PRO A 52 -3.65 11.85 -10.55
N LYS A 53 -3.27 11.39 -11.75
CA LYS A 53 -2.16 11.95 -12.55
C LYS A 53 -2.21 13.48 -12.68
N ARG A 54 -3.41 14.03 -12.78
CA ARG A 54 -3.66 15.47 -12.91
C ARG A 54 -4.62 15.92 -11.82
N GLY A 55 -4.14 15.99 -10.59
CA GLY A 55 -4.99 16.37 -9.47
C GLY A 55 -4.24 16.44 -8.16
N VAL A 56 -4.99 16.70 -7.11
CA VAL A 56 -4.48 16.72 -5.73
C VAL A 56 -4.76 15.38 -5.07
N SER A 57 -4.03 15.09 -4.02
CA SER A 57 -4.31 13.94 -3.16
C SER A 57 -5.66 14.10 -2.47
N ASN A 58 -6.43 13.03 -2.44
CA ASN A 58 -7.74 12.98 -1.82
C ASN A 58 -7.79 11.82 -0.82
N PRO A 59 -8.32 12.02 0.38
CA PRO A 59 -8.50 10.94 1.34
C PRO A 59 -9.52 9.93 0.83
N VAL A 60 -9.28 8.66 1.12
CA VAL A 60 -10.11 7.54 0.70
C VAL A 60 -10.39 6.64 1.91
N MET A 61 -11.64 6.20 2.06
CA MET A 61 -12.05 5.32 3.15
C MET A 61 -12.70 4.03 2.61
N GLY A 62 -12.45 2.93 3.33
CA GLY A 62 -13.12 1.65 3.05
C GLY A 62 -12.73 1.02 1.71
N ARG A 63 -11.56 1.35 1.16
CA ARG A 63 -11.04 0.83 -0.10
C ARG A 63 -9.79 -0.02 0.14
N TRP A 64 -9.60 -1.01 -0.72
CA TRP A 64 -8.52 -1.98 -0.53
C TRP A 64 -8.02 -2.60 -1.85
N LEU A 65 -6.82 -3.15 -1.74
CA LEU A 65 -6.26 -4.12 -2.67
C LEU A 65 -5.83 -5.34 -1.86
N LYS A 66 -6.45 -6.49 -2.09
CA LYS A 66 -6.17 -7.77 -1.43
C LYS A 66 -5.49 -8.72 -2.39
N ILE A 67 -4.43 -9.37 -1.93
CA ILE A 67 -3.71 -10.42 -2.65
C ILE A 67 -3.80 -11.71 -1.84
N GLU A 68 -4.27 -12.78 -2.47
CA GLU A 68 -4.38 -14.09 -1.87
C GLU A 68 -3.93 -15.17 -2.87
N GLY A 69 -2.66 -15.57 -2.77
CA GLY A 69 -2.02 -16.37 -3.81
C GLY A 69 -1.99 -15.60 -5.13
N ASN A 70 -2.51 -16.20 -6.18
CA ASN A 70 -2.60 -15.55 -7.50
C ASN A 70 -3.85 -14.67 -7.68
N MET A 71 -4.76 -14.65 -6.70
CA MET A 71 -6.00 -13.88 -6.78
C MET A 71 -5.80 -12.45 -6.28
N VAL A 72 -6.26 -11.50 -7.08
CA VAL A 72 -6.33 -10.07 -6.75
C VAL A 72 -7.80 -9.67 -6.58
N ASP A 73 -8.14 -9.18 -5.39
CA ASP A 73 -9.45 -8.59 -5.07
C ASP A 73 -9.23 -7.09 -4.88
N CYS A 74 -9.82 -6.30 -5.75
CA CYS A 74 -9.58 -4.87 -5.86
C CYS A 74 -10.88 -4.10 -5.67
N SER A 75 -10.85 -3.08 -4.81
CA SER A 75 -11.90 -2.08 -4.66
C SER A 75 -11.23 -0.72 -4.50
N LEU A 76 -10.95 -0.06 -5.63
CA LEU A 76 -10.27 1.23 -5.69
C LEU A 76 -11.15 2.27 -6.39
N PRO A 77 -11.22 3.53 -5.91
CA PRO A 77 -11.81 4.61 -6.66
C PRO A 77 -10.89 4.92 -7.85
N TYR A 78 -11.46 5.24 -8.99
CA TYR A 78 -10.71 5.65 -10.17
C TYR A 78 -11.21 7.01 -10.67
N VAL A 79 -10.29 7.94 -10.87
CA VAL A 79 -10.55 9.25 -11.48
C VAL A 79 -9.48 9.50 -12.54
N GLY A 80 -9.85 9.51 -13.79
CA GLY A 80 -8.91 9.72 -14.88
C GLY A 80 -9.61 10.03 -16.19
N ARG A 81 -8.82 10.50 -17.15
CA ARG A 81 -9.30 10.67 -18.52
C ARG A 81 -9.10 9.37 -19.29
N ASP A 82 -10.11 9.03 -20.08
CA ASP A 82 -9.97 7.98 -21.08
C ASP A 82 -9.08 8.53 -22.20
N ASP A 83 -7.92 7.93 -22.41
CA ASP A 83 -7.07 8.20 -23.56
C ASP A 83 -7.64 7.45 -24.79
N ILE A 84 -8.77 7.92 -25.32
CA ILE A 84 -9.34 7.37 -26.56
C ILE A 84 -8.62 8.04 -27.73
N PRO A 85 -7.79 7.32 -28.52
CA PRO A 85 -6.96 7.90 -29.57
C PRO A 85 -7.74 8.59 -30.70
N HIS A 86 -9.04 8.35 -30.82
CA HIS A 86 -9.88 8.78 -31.95
C HIS A 86 -10.90 9.86 -31.62
N MET A 87 -11.09 10.26 -30.37
CA MET A 87 -11.96 11.37 -30.01
C MET A 87 -11.13 12.64 -29.74
N LYS A 88 -11.13 13.58 -30.69
CA LYS A 88 -10.59 14.94 -30.52
C LYS A 88 -11.39 15.82 -29.56
N THR A 89 -12.35 15.28 -28.86
CA THR A 89 -13.09 15.93 -27.79
C THR A 89 -12.36 15.77 -26.47
N ARG A 90 -12.20 16.86 -25.74
CA ARG A 90 -11.66 16.88 -24.37
C ARG A 90 -12.28 15.72 -23.58
N GLY A 91 -11.47 14.71 -23.27
CA GLY A 91 -11.92 13.53 -22.55
C GLY A 91 -12.67 13.93 -21.29
N GLU A 92 -13.87 13.41 -21.13
CA GLU A 92 -14.67 13.63 -19.92
C GLU A 92 -13.92 13.01 -18.72
N ILE A 93 -13.77 13.78 -17.65
CA ILE A 93 -13.29 13.27 -16.38
C ILE A 93 -14.44 12.47 -15.78
N ARG A 94 -14.38 11.15 -15.86
CA ARG A 94 -15.33 10.28 -15.17
C ARG A 94 -14.97 10.22 -13.69
N MET A 95 -15.71 10.93 -12.86
CA MET A 95 -15.51 10.94 -11.40
C MET A 95 -16.02 9.67 -10.70
N ASP A 96 -16.83 8.86 -11.37
CA ASP A 96 -17.55 7.73 -10.77
C ASP A 96 -17.04 6.35 -11.20
N SER A 97 -15.91 6.29 -11.89
CA SER A 97 -15.35 4.99 -12.25
C SER A 97 -14.72 4.33 -11.04
N LYS A 98 -14.99 3.05 -10.85
CA LYS A 98 -14.42 2.23 -9.79
C LYS A 98 -13.69 1.06 -10.44
N LEU A 99 -12.53 0.73 -9.90
CA LEU A 99 -11.86 -0.53 -10.18
C LEU A 99 -12.31 -1.53 -9.12
N GLU A 100 -13.37 -2.27 -9.42
CA GLU A 100 -13.91 -3.31 -8.53
C GLU A 100 -13.89 -4.64 -9.29
N PHE A 101 -12.96 -5.51 -8.92
CA PHE A 101 -12.82 -6.82 -9.55
C PHE A 101 -12.15 -7.83 -8.62
N ARG A 102 -12.38 -9.11 -8.95
CA ARG A 102 -11.65 -10.24 -8.38
C ARG A 102 -11.19 -11.12 -9.54
N THR A 103 -9.89 -11.12 -9.82
CA THR A 103 -9.30 -11.83 -10.96
C THR A 103 -7.89 -12.34 -10.63
N GLU A 104 -7.31 -13.13 -11.53
CA GLU A 104 -5.95 -13.63 -11.35
C GLU A 104 -4.91 -12.60 -11.77
N ALA A 105 -3.84 -12.51 -10.97
CA ALA A 105 -2.65 -11.74 -11.31
C ALA A 105 -1.83 -12.48 -12.36
N GLN A 106 -1.37 -11.75 -13.35
CA GLN A 106 -0.41 -12.22 -14.34
C GLN A 106 0.96 -11.63 -14.06
N ASN A 107 2.00 -12.44 -14.24
CA ASN A 107 3.39 -11.99 -14.11
C ASN A 107 3.69 -11.34 -12.74
N TYR A 108 3.20 -11.94 -11.65
CA TYR A 108 3.48 -11.46 -10.30
C TYR A 108 4.98 -11.62 -9.98
N VAL A 109 5.65 -10.51 -9.70
CA VAL A 109 7.06 -10.46 -9.34
C VAL A 109 7.23 -9.68 -8.04
N LEU A 110 7.92 -10.28 -7.08
CA LEU A 110 8.34 -9.65 -5.84
C LEU A 110 9.85 -9.46 -5.83
N GLN A 111 10.31 -8.23 -5.69
CA GLN A 111 11.73 -7.89 -5.58
C GLN A 111 11.98 -7.18 -4.24
N TYR A 112 12.91 -7.72 -3.45
CA TYR A 112 13.36 -7.06 -2.24
C TYR A 112 14.52 -6.12 -2.54
N GLN A 113 14.43 -4.88 -2.03
CA GLN A 113 15.51 -3.90 -2.09
C GLN A 113 16.18 -3.76 -0.71
N PRO A 114 17.28 -4.48 -0.43
CA PRO A 114 17.88 -4.56 0.92
C PRO A 114 18.24 -3.20 1.52
N LYS A 115 18.75 -2.27 0.71
CA LYS A 115 19.14 -0.92 1.17
C LYS A 115 17.97 -0.08 1.66
N LYS A 116 16.81 -0.21 1.02
CA LYS A 116 15.58 0.52 1.40
C LYS A 116 14.67 -0.31 2.30
N ALA A 117 14.98 -1.62 2.46
CA ALA A 117 14.16 -2.63 3.13
C ALA A 117 12.69 -2.62 2.70
N CYS A 118 12.48 -2.30 1.42
CA CYS A 118 11.19 -2.26 0.76
C CYS A 118 11.02 -3.52 -0.10
N GLY A 119 9.78 -3.96 -0.22
CA GLY A 119 9.35 -4.88 -1.27
C GLY A 119 8.80 -4.08 -2.44
N VAL A 120 9.24 -4.38 -3.64
CA VAL A 120 8.63 -3.89 -4.88
C VAL A 120 7.88 -5.06 -5.49
N ILE A 121 6.58 -4.89 -5.69
CA ILE A 121 5.68 -5.89 -6.26
C ILE A 121 5.13 -5.35 -7.56
N THR A 122 5.19 -6.16 -8.61
CA THR A 122 4.62 -5.83 -9.92
C THR A 122 3.79 -6.99 -10.42
N PHE A 123 2.64 -6.68 -10.99
CA PHE A 123 1.79 -7.65 -11.68
C PHE A 123 0.85 -6.93 -12.65
N LYS A 124 0.18 -7.73 -13.47
CA LYS A 124 -0.85 -7.26 -14.39
C LYS A 124 -2.14 -8.00 -14.11
N VAL A 125 -3.25 -7.37 -14.44
CA VAL A 125 -4.57 -8.01 -14.48
C VAL A 125 -5.30 -7.58 -15.75
N ASP A 126 -6.04 -8.51 -16.33
CA ASP A 126 -7.00 -8.20 -17.38
C ASP A 126 -8.37 -8.07 -16.75
N TYR A 127 -9.01 -6.94 -16.95
CA TYR A 127 -10.35 -6.67 -16.43
C TYR A 127 -11.17 -5.91 -17.46
N GLN A 128 -12.38 -6.40 -17.75
CA GLN A 128 -13.22 -5.92 -18.85
C GLN A 128 -12.48 -6.02 -20.20
N SER A 129 -12.18 -4.92 -20.84
CA SER A 129 -11.47 -4.87 -22.12
C SER A 129 -10.09 -4.23 -22.04
N GLY A 130 -9.52 -4.08 -20.83
CA GLY A 130 -8.25 -3.39 -20.62
C GLY A 130 -7.26 -4.16 -19.73
N GLU A 131 -5.97 -3.93 -19.96
CA GLU A 131 -4.86 -4.39 -19.11
C GLU A 131 -4.55 -3.32 -18.06
N TYR A 132 -4.43 -3.73 -16.80
CA TYR A 132 -4.03 -2.88 -15.69
C TYR A 132 -2.70 -3.35 -15.11
N LYS A 133 -1.70 -2.48 -15.11
CA LYS A 133 -0.38 -2.73 -14.52
C LYS A 133 -0.33 -2.16 -13.11
N PHE A 134 -0.01 -3.01 -12.15
CA PHE A 134 0.18 -2.64 -10.76
C PHE A 134 1.66 -2.57 -10.44
N TYR A 135 2.08 -1.47 -9.83
CA TYR A 135 3.40 -1.28 -9.25
C TYR A 135 3.21 -0.87 -7.80
N ILE A 136 3.66 -1.72 -6.87
CA ILE A 136 3.47 -1.53 -5.44
C ILE A 136 4.83 -1.46 -4.78
N ASN A 137 5.06 -0.41 -4.00
CA ASN A 137 6.26 -0.24 -3.19
C ASN A 137 5.85 -0.27 -1.71
N VAL A 138 6.40 -1.20 -0.93
CA VAL A 138 6.11 -1.38 0.50
C VAL A 138 7.37 -1.11 1.29
N ASP A 139 7.31 -0.24 2.29
CA ASP A 139 8.42 0.07 3.19
C ASP A 139 8.43 -0.80 4.46
N LYS A 140 9.40 -0.55 5.35
CA LYS A 140 9.56 -1.28 6.63
C LYS A 140 8.42 -1.07 7.61
N SER A 141 7.74 0.06 7.51
CA SER A 141 6.62 0.41 8.39
C SER A 141 5.31 -0.26 7.96
N GLY A 142 5.30 -0.88 6.77
CA GLY A 142 4.09 -1.40 6.14
C GLY A 142 3.33 -0.34 5.35
N SER A 143 3.88 0.87 5.19
CA SER A 143 3.31 1.84 4.27
C SER A 143 3.51 1.38 2.83
N ALA A 144 2.47 1.49 2.02
CA ALA A 144 2.46 1.06 0.63
C ALA A 144 2.09 2.23 -0.29
N ARG A 145 2.84 2.34 -1.39
CA ARG A 145 2.48 3.20 -2.53
C ARG A 145 2.18 2.31 -3.71
N ILE A 146 1.02 2.52 -4.31
CA ILE A 146 0.53 1.73 -5.43
C ILE A 146 0.35 2.67 -6.61
N ARG A 147 0.94 2.33 -7.75
CA ARG A 147 0.60 2.94 -9.04
C ARG A 147 -0.19 1.94 -9.86
N VAL A 148 -1.36 2.33 -10.29
CA VAL A 148 -2.17 1.59 -11.25
C VAL A 148 -2.13 2.30 -12.58
N THR A 149 -1.66 1.60 -13.61
CA THR A 149 -1.53 2.13 -14.97
C THR A 149 -2.38 1.28 -15.90
N PRO A 150 -3.58 1.75 -16.28
CA PRO A 150 -4.36 1.18 -17.36
C PRO A 150 -3.66 1.42 -18.70
N ASP A 151 -3.99 0.62 -19.71
CA ASP A 151 -3.48 0.79 -21.08
C ASP A 151 -4.19 1.90 -21.87
N ASP A 152 -5.44 2.21 -21.49
CA ASP A 152 -6.35 3.13 -22.20
C ASP A 152 -6.62 4.46 -21.49
N ARG A 153 -6.02 4.70 -20.29
CA ARG A 153 -6.32 5.89 -19.47
C ARG A 153 -5.16 6.32 -18.60
N ASP A 154 -5.35 7.48 -17.94
CA ASP A 154 -4.35 8.05 -17.03
C ASP A 154 -4.09 7.11 -15.83
N TYR A 155 -2.83 7.04 -15.38
CA TYR A 155 -2.50 6.31 -14.16
C TYR A 155 -3.03 7.02 -12.91
N ILE A 156 -3.18 6.26 -11.83
CA ILE A 156 -3.48 6.77 -10.49
C ILE A 156 -2.50 6.20 -9.49
N ASP A 157 -2.08 7.05 -8.56
CA ASP A 157 -1.30 6.67 -7.39
C ASP A 157 -2.21 6.56 -6.17
N TYR A 158 -1.98 5.54 -5.34
CA TYR A 158 -2.64 5.33 -4.07
C TYR A 158 -1.61 5.16 -2.97
N GLU A 159 -1.95 5.63 -1.77
CA GLU A 159 -1.21 5.35 -0.56
C GLU A 159 -2.08 4.55 0.41
N GLY A 160 -1.44 3.70 1.20
CA GLY A 160 -2.14 2.84 2.15
C GLY A 160 -1.21 2.09 3.08
N THR A 161 -1.78 1.18 3.84
CA THR A 161 -1.04 0.36 4.81
C THR A 161 -1.31 -1.12 4.56
N VAL A 162 -0.23 -1.91 4.52
CA VAL A 162 -0.28 -3.37 4.37
C VAL A 162 -0.64 -4.00 5.71
N SER A 163 -1.56 -4.96 5.67
CA SER A 163 -1.88 -5.85 6.77
C SER A 163 -1.84 -7.32 6.32
N PRO A 164 -1.32 -8.25 7.12
CA PRO A 164 -1.48 -9.68 6.90
C PRO A 164 -2.95 -10.09 6.85
N LEU A 165 -3.24 -11.20 6.13
CA LEU A 165 -4.55 -11.85 6.07
C LEU A 165 -4.59 -13.02 7.03
#